data_b652f2cab2e74c10442ce6e1838e8125
#
_entry.id   b652f2cab2e74c10442ce6e1838e8125
#
_cell.length_a   1.000
_cell.length_b   1.000
_cell.length_c   1.000
_cell.angle_alpha   90.00
_cell.angle_beta   90.00
_cell.angle_gamma   90.00
#
_symmetry.space_group_name_H-M   'P 1'
#
loop_
_entity.id
_entity.type
_entity.pdbx_description
1 polymer ?
#
loop_
_entity_poly.entity_id
_entity_poly.type
_entity_poly.pdbx_seq_one_letter_code
_entity_poly.pdbx_strand_id
1 'polypeptide(L)'
;MRKLTLGLLCVAVASAILSGCGGSGGSGSQSLLPSELSVPITRGRLIQHGDEAEYNVFGVATYQGTEWKVRGNRVMRVRSVVGGVLEREDETTLELHRDSSPPFRIVLRSVLYLYQDRETYQVFVYGYERQQDRRRFNARLPYPLILPGAINQNSNFATHIVFENDARMNLGWQIGGWETVPTDAGVMGCYRIREESSWSESYPSEQTFISTVWFSPQLMTFARMETDLNMWIDDGDGILEANESASFFLTYLLRRTNVPLRPPTGAQAR
;
A
#
# COMPACT_ATOMS: atom_id res chain seq x y z
N MET A 1 6.29 -17.69 -23.99
CA MET A 1 5.94 -16.62 -23.03
C MET A 1 4.49 -16.84 -22.64
N ARG A 2 4.22 -17.44 -21.50
CA ARG A 2 2.85 -17.60 -20.99
C ARG A 2 2.36 -16.22 -20.54
N LYS A 3 1.27 -15.74 -21.12
CA LYS A 3 0.60 -14.51 -20.66
C LYS A 3 -0.26 -14.91 -19.47
N LEU A 4 0.20 -14.64 -18.26
CA LEU A 4 -0.64 -14.73 -17.09
C LEU A 4 -1.66 -13.60 -17.10
N THR A 5 -2.92 -13.98 -17.22
CA THR A 5 -4.03 -13.08 -16.96
C THR A 5 -4.34 -13.16 -15.47
N LEU A 6 -3.72 -12.30 -14.70
CA LEU A 6 -3.87 -12.27 -13.25
C LEU A 6 -5.13 -11.51 -12.88
N GLY A 7 -6.09 -12.18 -12.28
CA GLY A 7 -7.22 -11.56 -11.59
C GLY A 7 -6.76 -10.95 -10.26
N LEU A 8 -5.81 -10.00 -10.31
CA LEU A 8 -5.15 -9.52 -9.12
C LEU A 8 -5.25 -8.00 -8.98
N LEU A 9 -6.26 -7.55 -8.27
CA LEU A 9 -6.40 -6.15 -7.89
C LEU A 9 -5.90 -5.86 -6.47
N CYS A 10 -5.57 -6.85 -5.68
CA CYS A 10 -5.76 -6.76 -4.24
C CYS A 10 -4.54 -6.58 -3.36
N VAL A 11 -3.33 -6.93 -3.78
CA VAL A 11 -2.14 -6.71 -2.94
C VAL A 11 -1.88 -5.22 -2.70
N ALA A 12 -2.43 -4.39 -3.57
CA ALA A 12 -2.21 -2.96 -3.53
C ALA A 12 -3.25 -2.18 -2.72
N VAL A 13 -4.43 -2.75 -2.48
CA VAL A 13 -5.54 -1.97 -1.92
C VAL A 13 -5.42 -1.78 -0.42
N ALA A 14 -5.07 -2.82 0.31
CA ALA A 14 -4.98 -2.74 1.76
C ALA A 14 -3.81 -1.89 2.27
N SER A 15 -2.67 -1.95 1.59
CA SER A 15 -1.48 -1.13 1.90
C SER A 15 -1.38 0.13 1.07
N ALA A 16 -2.38 0.36 0.25
CA ALA A 16 -2.37 1.33 -0.82
C ALA A 16 -2.70 2.75 -0.40
N ILE A 17 -2.96 2.96 0.87
CA ILE A 17 -3.45 4.25 1.32
C ILE A 17 -2.29 5.03 1.84
N LEU A 18 -1.63 5.81 1.02
CA LEU A 18 -0.81 6.88 1.56
C LEU A 18 0.46 7.18 0.76
N SER A 19 0.40 8.12 -0.10
CA SER A 19 1.60 8.76 -0.63
C SER A 19 1.29 10.19 -1.00
N GLY A 20 2.13 11.05 -0.67
CA GLY A 20 2.00 12.39 -1.02
C GLY A 20 3.28 13.19 -1.21
N CYS A 21 3.38 14.06 -2.08
CA CYS A 21 3.93 15.35 -2.34
C CYS A 21 5.21 15.60 -3.11
N GLY A 22 5.15 16.36 -4.15
CA GLY A 22 6.27 16.95 -4.84
C GLY A 22 6.51 18.41 -4.48
N GLY A 23 7.72 18.77 -4.21
CA GLY A 23 8.29 20.12 -4.22
C GLY A 23 9.71 20.02 -4.75
N SER A 24 9.99 20.69 -5.84
CA SER A 24 11.30 20.72 -6.48
C SER A 24 12.37 21.32 -5.56
N GLY A 25 13.48 20.63 -5.38
CA GLY A 25 14.71 21.24 -4.94
C GLY A 25 15.39 20.57 -3.75
N GLY A 26 16.59 20.02 -3.99
CA GLY A 26 17.58 19.76 -2.99
C GLY A 26 17.69 18.33 -2.51
N SER A 27 18.60 17.61 -3.10
CA SER A 27 19.13 16.34 -2.60
C SER A 27 19.89 16.55 -1.29
N GLY A 28 19.15 16.46 -0.21
CA GLY A 28 19.70 16.39 1.13
C GLY A 28 18.78 15.51 1.93
N SER A 29 19.09 14.23 2.03
CA SER A 29 18.49 13.37 3.03
C SER A 29 18.89 13.90 4.40
N GLN A 30 18.09 14.81 4.94
CA GLN A 30 18.23 15.21 6.34
C GLN A 30 17.82 14.00 7.18
N SER A 31 18.83 13.30 7.69
CA SER A 31 18.66 12.27 8.70
C SER A 31 18.07 12.94 9.95
N LEU A 32 16.79 12.68 10.23
CA LEU A 32 16.18 13.08 11.51
C LEU A 32 16.90 12.38 12.65
N LEU A 33 17.17 13.12 13.71
CA LEU A 33 17.77 12.54 14.92
C LEU A 33 16.74 11.59 15.59
N PRO A 34 17.18 10.44 16.11
CA PRO A 34 16.26 9.46 16.71
C PRO A 34 15.39 10.03 17.86
N SER A 35 15.90 11.00 18.60
CA SER A 35 15.15 11.67 19.70
C SER A 35 13.95 12.47 19.19
N GLU A 36 14.03 13.03 17.97
CA GLU A 36 12.96 13.82 17.37
C GLU A 36 11.87 12.94 16.78
N LEU A 37 12.24 11.72 16.37
CA LEU A 37 11.31 10.72 15.85
C LEU A 37 10.55 9.98 16.96
N SER A 38 10.93 10.16 18.22
CA SER A 38 10.25 9.55 19.37
C SER A 38 8.90 10.20 19.70
N VAL A 39 8.63 11.41 19.18
CA VAL A 39 7.37 12.12 19.39
C VAL A 39 6.33 11.69 18.37
N PRO A 40 5.19 11.12 18.79
CA PRO A 40 4.15 10.69 17.86
C PRO A 40 3.58 11.86 17.04
N ILE A 41 3.54 11.68 15.72
CA ILE A 41 2.85 12.58 14.80
C ILE A 41 1.46 12.02 14.56
N THR A 42 0.43 12.65 15.13
CA THR A 42 -0.95 12.13 15.06
C THR A 42 -1.72 12.57 13.82
N ARG A 43 -1.27 13.65 13.16
CA ARG A 43 -1.89 14.14 11.92
C ARG A 43 -1.00 13.85 10.73
N GLY A 44 -1.64 13.44 9.66
CA GLY A 44 -1.02 13.34 8.35
C GLY A 44 -0.78 14.71 7.70
N ARG A 45 -0.43 14.67 6.44
CA ARG A 45 -0.29 15.83 5.56
C ARG A 45 -1.23 15.71 4.36
N LEU A 46 -1.34 16.75 3.56
CA LEU A 46 -2.03 16.66 2.29
C LEU A 46 -1.19 15.85 1.28
N ILE A 47 -1.86 14.94 0.61
CA ILE A 47 -1.35 14.17 -0.52
C ILE A 47 -1.34 15.06 -1.75
N GLN A 48 -0.27 15.02 -2.58
CA GLN A 48 -0.12 15.93 -3.71
C GLN A 48 0.26 15.16 -4.99
N HIS A 49 0.09 15.84 -6.11
CA HIS A 49 0.55 15.33 -7.40
C HIS A 49 2.08 15.13 -7.42
N GLY A 50 2.52 14.03 -7.98
CA GLY A 50 3.94 13.69 -8.11
C GLY A 50 4.54 12.93 -6.94
N ASP A 51 3.74 12.65 -5.92
CA ASP A 51 4.17 11.87 -4.78
C ASP A 51 4.61 10.47 -5.16
N GLU A 52 5.78 10.05 -4.71
CA GLU A 52 6.32 8.75 -5.02
C GLU A 52 6.99 8.10 -3.80
N ALA A 53 6.76 6.80 -3.65
CA ALA A 53 7.48 5.96 -2.71
C ALA A 53 7.85 4.65 -3.40
N GLU A 54 9.11 4.24 -3.30
CA GLU A 54 9.62 2.97 -3.79
C GLU A 54 10.01 2.06 -2.65
N TYR A 55 9.73 0.79 -2.82
CA TYR A 55 10.02 -0.25 -1.83
C TYR A 55 10.83 -1.38 -2.46
N ASN A 56 11.78 -1.89 -1.70
CA ASN A 56 12.31 -3.23 -1.93
C ASN A 56 11.31 -4.25 -1.39
N VAL A 57 11.08 -5.32 -2.16
CA VAL A 57 10.18 -6.41 -1.78
C VAL A 57 10.98 -7.71 -1.72
N PHE A 58 10.83 -8.44 -0.63
CA PHE A 58 11.48 -9.74 -0.46
C PHE A 58 10.63 -10.65 0.43
N GLY A 59 10.81 -11.95 0.26
CA GLY A 59 10.05 -12.93 1.04
C GLY A 59 10.07 -14.30 0.43
N VAL A 60 9.02 -15.05 0.73
CA VAL A 60 8.80 -16.40 0.23
C VAL A 60 7.39 -16.54 -0.31
N ALA A 61 7.21 -17.46 -1.25
CA ALA A 61 5.91 -17.86 -1.76
C ALA A 61 5.82 -19.38 -1.77
N THR A 62 4.63 -19.91 -1.46
CA THR A 62 4.31 -21.31 -1.66
C THR A 62 3.30 -21.40 -2.80
N TYR A 63 3.69 -22.00 -3.91
CA TYR A 63 2.85 -22.21 -5.08
C TYR A 63 2.92 -23.68 -5.53
N GLN A 64 1.78 -24.32 -5.70
CA GLN A 64 1.67 -25.76 -6.01
C GLN A 64 2.52 -26.64 -5.08
N GLY A 65 2.46 -26.35 -3.76
CA GLY A 65 3.21 -27.08 -2.73
C GLY A 65 4.73 -26.87 -2.74
N THR A 66 5.23 -25.96 -3.54
CA THR A 66 6.65 -25.66 -3.67
C THR A 66 6.98 -24.27 -3.15
N GLU A 67 8.06 -24.16 -2.39
CA GLU A 67 8.57 -22.87 -1.89
C GLU A 67 9.44 -22.17 -2.94
N TRP A 68 9.21 -20.87 -3.08
CA TRP A 68 9.92 -19.96 -3.95
C TRP A 68 10.46 -18.78 -3.17
N LYS A 69 11.69 -18.38 -3.43
CA LYS A 69 12.23 -17.11 -2.92
C LYS A 69 11.68 -15.97 -3.75
N VAL A 70 11.18 -14.93 -3.10
CA VAL A 70 10.59 -13.75 -3.77
C VAL A 70 11.51 -12.56 -3.61
N ARG A 71 11.76 -11.85 -4.69
CA ARG A 71 12.40 -10.55 -4.73
C ARG A 71 11.61 -9.65 -5.65
N GLY A 72 11.65 -8.34 -5.41
CA GLY A 72 10.94 -7.42 -6.27
C GLY A 72 11.04 -5.97 -5.83
N ASN A 73 10.22 -5.18 -6.45
CA ASN A 73 10.03 -3.78 -6.10
C ASN A 73 8.57 -3.39 -6.18
N ARG A 74 8.20 -2.39 -5.40
CA ARG A 74 6.90 -1.73 -5.47
C ARG A 74 7.09 -0.25 -5.62
N VAL A 75 6.31 0.37 -6.48
CA VAL A 75 6.31 1.82 -6.70
C VAL A 75 4.89 2.32 -6.55
N MET A 76 4.71 3.29 -5.67
CA MET A 76 3.44 4.00 -5.46
C MET A 76 3.61 5.42 -5.95
N ARG A 77 2.66 5.91 -6.78
CA ARG A 77 2.71 7.27 -7.37
C ARG A 77 1.35 7.94 -7.34
N VAL A 78 1.32 9.22 -7.04
CA VAL A 78 0.15 10.08 -7.25
C VAL A 78 0.26 10.74 -8.62
N ARG A 79 -0.54 10.27 -9.58
CA ARG A 79 -0.47 10.70 -10.99
C ARG A 79 -1.21 11.99 -11.25
N SER A 80 -2.33 12.19 -10.58
CA SER A 80 -3.14 13.40 -10.79
C SER A 80 -3.89 13.81 -9.53
N VAL A 81 -4.22 15.10 -9.47
CA VAL A 81 -5.12 15.68 -8.45
C VAL A 81 -6.07 16.60 -9.18
N VAL A 82 -7.31 16.17 -9.41
CA VAL A 82 -8.33 16.92 -10.11
C VAL A 82 -9.59 17.02 -9.27
N GLY A 83 -10.04 18.25 -8.98
CA GLY A 83 -11.24 18.47 -8.17
C GLY A 83 -11.17 17.88 -6.76
N GLY A 84 -9.95 17.75 -6.19
CA GLY A 84 -9.71 17.10 -4.89
C GLY A 84 -9.63 15.58 -4.96
N VAL A 85 -9.88 14.97 -6.11
CA VAL A 85 -9.70 13.53 -6.31
C VAL A 85 -8.27 13.24 -6.73
N LEU A 86 -7.62 12.34 -6.01
CA LEU A 86 -6.27 11.87 -6.24
C LEU A 86 -6.34 10.57 -7.07
N GLU A 87 -5.59 10.50 -8.15
CA GLU A 87 -5.34 9.24 -8.86
C GLU A 87 -4.03 8.66 -8.36
N ARG A 88 -4.09 7.55 -7.66
CA ARG A 88 -2.92 6.87 -7.16
C ARG A 88 -2.72 5.53 -7.84
N GLU A 89 -1.58 5.38 -8.49
CA GLU A 89 -1.11 4.13 -9.08
C GLU A 89 -0.14 3.43 -8.13
N ASP A 90 -0.25 2.12 -8.12
CA ASP A 90 0.59 1.22 -7.37
C ASP A 90 1.00 0.07 -8.29
N GLU A 91 2.28 -0.11 -8.50
CA GLU A 91 2.84 -1.18 -9.31
C GLU A 91 3.83 -1.99 -8.51
N THR A 92 3.58 -3.29 -8.38
CA THR A 92 4.47 -4.24 -7.72
C THR A 92 4.98 -5.24 -8.74
N THR A 93 6.28 -5.37 -8.86
CA THR A 93 6.93 -6.42 -9.64
C THR A 93 7.55 -7.42 -8.68
N LEU A 94 7.19 -8.70 -8.81
CA LEU A 94 7.76 -9.81 -8.05
C LEU A 94 8.47 -10.77 -9.00
N GLU A 95 9.62 -11.25 -8.59
CA GLU A 95 10.37 -12.32 -9.25
C GLU A 95 10.49 -13.50 -8.27
N LEU A 96 9.94 -14.63 -8.68
CA LEU A 96 9.98 -15.88 -7.93
C LEU A 96 11.16 -16.71 -8.43
N HIS A 97 12.08 -17.02 -7.52
CA HIS A 97 13.29 -17.77 -7.83
C HIS A 97 13.26 -19.11 -7.13
N ARG A 98 13.64 -20.16 -7.89
CA ARG A 98 13.86 -21.51 -7.40
C ARG A 98 15.11 -22.05 -8.03
N ASP A 99 15.88 -22.84 -7.27
CA ASP A 99 17.05 -23.53 -7.79
C ASP A 99 16.66 -24.39 -9.00
N SER A 100 17.42 -24.29 -10.08
CA SER A 100 17.24 -25.04 -11.33
C SER A 100 16.05 -24.65 -12.23
N SER A 101 15.31 -23.58 -11.93
CA SER A 101 14.20 -23.09 -12.76
C SER A 101 14.42 -21.65 -13.20
N PRO A 102 14.00 -21.26 -14.40
CA PRO A 102 14.01 -19.85 -14.77
C PRO A 102 13.08 -19.06 -13.84
N PRO A 103 13.44 -17.82 -13.49
CA PRO A 103 12.64 -16.98 -12.62
C PRO A 103 11.26 -16.71 -13.24
N PHE A 104 10.26 -16.74 -12.41
CA PHE A 104 8.88 -16.41 -12.76
C PHE A 104 8.58 -14.98 -12.33
N ARG A 105 8.07 -14.15 -13.24
CA ARG A 105 7.79 -12.74 -12.96
C ARG A 105 6.30 -12.46 -12.90
N ILE A 106 5.87 -11.79 -11.83
CA ILE A 106 4.51 -11.28 -11.63
C ILE A 106 4.56 -9.76 -11.61
N VAL A 107 3.65 -9.12 -12.34
CA VAL A 107 3.46 -7.66 -12.28
C VAL A 107 2.03 -7.39 -11.86
N LEU A 108 1.89 -6.69 -10.74
CA LEU A 108 0.62 -6.31 -10.15
C LEU A 108 0.49 -4.79 -10.27
N ARG A 109 -0.63 -4.33 -10.80
CA ARG A 109 -0.90 -2.91 -10.92
C ARG A 109 -2.30 -2.61 -10.41
N SER A 110 -2.43 -1.57 -9.62
CA SER A 110 -3.73 -1.04 -9.22
C SER A 110 -3.75 0.47 -9.32
N VAL A 111 -4.93 1.01 -9.55
CA VAL A 111 -5.19 2.46 -9.51
C VAL A 111 -6.36 2.69 -8.58
N LEU A 112 -6.14 3.53 -7.59
CA LEU A 112 -7.17 4.00 -6.67
C LEU A 112 -7.44 5.47 -6.89
N TYR A 113 -8.71 5.80 -6.86
CA TYR A 113 -9.19 7.17 -6.82
C TYR A 113 -9.57 7.51 -5.39
N LEU A 114 -8.90 8.50 -4.81
CA LEU A 114 -9.03 8.88 -3.41
C LEU A 114 -9.48 10.34 -3.33
N TYR A 115 -10.22 10.68 -2.31
CA TYR A 115 -10.50 12.06 -1.94
C TYR A 115 -9.89 12.33 -0.56
N GLN A 116 -9.13 13.41 -0.43
CA GLN A 116 -8.62 13.82 0.87
C GLN A 116 -9.25 15.16 1.29
N ASP A 117 -9.88 15.14 2.44
CA ASP A 117 -10.41 16.36 3.07
C ASP A 117 -9.24 17.23 3.58
N ARG A 118 -9.26 18.52 3.24
CA ARG A 118 -8.16 19.44 3.52
C ARG A 118 -8.12 19.92 4.98
N GLU A 119 -9.24 19.88 5.66
CA GLU A 119 -9.36 20.37 7.04
C GLU A 119 -9.10 19.25 8.04
N THR A 120 -9.69 18.10 7.79
CA THR A 120 -9.60 16.93 8.67
C THR A 120 -8.46 15.98 8.32
N TYR A 121 -7.89 16.08 7.10
CA TYR A 121 -6.89 15.15 6.54
C TYR A 121 -7.40 13.73 6.35
N GLN A 122 -8.69 13.49 6.50
CA GLN A 122 -9.30 12.21 6.26
C GLN A 122 -9.20 11.83 4.79
N VAL A 123 -8.97 10.54 4.52
CA VAL A 123 -8.91 10.02 3.14
C VAL A 123 -10.05 9.04 2.92
N PHE A 124 -10.77 9.24 1.83
CA PHE A 124 -11.92 8.45 1.42
C PHE A 124 -11.64 7.75 0.10
N VAL A 125 -12.20 6.56 -0.09
CA VAL A 125 -12.17 5.89 -1.41
C VAL A 125 -13.27 6.49 -2.28
N TYR A 126 -12.87 6.99 -3.43
CA TYR A 126 -13.77 7.46 -4.47
C TYR A 126 -14.05 6.37 -5.51
N GLY A 127 -13.07 5.51 -5.78
CA GLY A 127 -13.20 4.41 -6.74
C GLY A 127 -11.90 3.67 -6.98
N TYR A 128 -11.95 2.71 -7.88
CA TYR A 128 -10.78 1.98 -8.36
C TYR A 128 -10.85 1.72 -9.87
N GLU A 129 -9.71 1.40 -10.49
CA GLU A 129 -9.60 0.93 -11.86
C GLU A 129 -9.35 -0.59 -11.86
N ARG A 130 -10.21 -1.34 -12.53
CA ARG A 130 -10.03 -2.77 -12.71
C ARG A 130 -8.88 -3.05 -13.69
N GLN A 131 -7.96 -3.92 -13.30
CA GLN A 131 -6.73 -4.15 -14.06
C GLN A 131 -6.97 -4.78 -15.44
N GLN A 132 -7.97 -5.67 -15.57
CA GLN A 132 -8.20 -6.44 -16.79
C GLN A 132 -8.62 -5.56 -17.98
N ASP A 133 -9.52 -4.61 -17.76
CA ASP A 133 -10.12 -3.79 -18.83
C ASP A 133 -9.92 -2.29 -18.64
N ARG A 134 -9.21 -1.90 -17.58
CA ARG A 134 -8.97 -0.51 -17.18
C ARG A 134 -10.24 0.30 -16.95
N ARG A 135 -11.34 -0.36 -16.67
CA ARG A 135 -12.60 0.29 -16.37
C ARG A 135 -12.61 0.78 -14.92
N ARG A 136 -13.01 2.04 -14.74
CA ARG A 136 -13.18 2.65 -13.42
C ARG A 136 -14.53 2.29 -12.85
N PHE A 137 -14.56 1.98 -11.55
CA PHE A 137 -15.75 1.74 -10.74
C PHE A 137 -15.70 2.66 -9.52
N ASN A 138 -16.77 3.43 -9.32
CA ASN A 138 -16.84 4.33 -8.17
C ASN A 138 -17.30 3.55 -6.93
N ALA A 139 -16.87 4.02 -5.75
CA ALA A 139 -17.43 3.54 -4.50
C ALA A 139 -18.86 4.04 -4.33
N ARG A 140 -19.71 3.22 -3.73
CA ARG A 140 -21.09 3.63 -3.41
C ARG A 140 -21.09 4.67 -2.28
N LEU A 141 -22.02 5.60 -2.35
CA LEU A 141 -22.20 6.63 -1.33
C LEU A 141 -22.80 6.08 -0.03
N PRO A 142 -22.45 6.66 1.13
CA PRO A 142 -21.42 7.71 1.33
C PRO A 142 -20.02 7.15 1.08
N TYR A 143 -19.10 7.98 0.58
CA TYR A 143 -17.72 7.53 0.31
C TYR A 143 -17.08 7.00 1.59
N PRO A 144 -16.58 5.77 1.59
CA PRO A 144 -16.04 5.15 2.78
C PRO A 144 -14.69 5.78 3.15
N LEU A 145 -14.56 6.07 4.44
CA LEU A 145 -13.30 6.50 5.03
C LEU A 145 -12.32 5.33 5.06
N ILE A 146 -11.10 5.54 4.60
CA ILE A 146 -10.04 4.53 4.64
C ILE A 146 -8.84 4.93 5.48
N LEU A 147 -8.72 6.23 5.79
CA LEU A 147 -7.72 6.73 6.70
C LEU A 147 -8.32 7.83 7.56
N PRO A 148 -8.33 7.67 8.88
CA PRO A 148 -8.68 8.75 9.80
C PRO A 148 -7.64 9.88 9.70
N GLY A 149 -8.08 11.12 9.75
CA GLY A 149 -7.19 12.29 9.66
C GLY A 149 -6.24 12.44 10.85
N ALA A 150 -6.54 11.80 11.97
CA ALA A 150 -5.67 11.69 13.14
C ALA A 150 -5.57 10.23 13.57
N ILE A 151 -4.37 9.81 13.92
CA ILE A 151 -4.08 8.45 14.40
C ILE A 151 -3.89 8.50 15.90
N ASN A 152 -4.65 7.67 16.61
CA ASN A 152 -4.55 7.52 18.05
C ASN A 152 -4.02 6.12 18.38
N GLN A 153 -3.04 6.06 19.30
CA GLN A 153 -2.55 4.79 19.83
C GLN A 153 -3.66 3.99 20.49
N ASN A 154 -3.56 2.67 20.42
CA ASN A 154 -4.50 1.73 21.02
C ASN A 154 -5.95 1.92 20.55
N SER A 155 -6.15 2.46 19.37
CA SER A 155 -7.45 2.58 18.73
C SER A 155 -7.64 1.54 17.62
N ASN A 156 -8.90 1.28 17.30
CA ASN A 156 -9.29 0.42 16.20
C ASN A 156 -10.00 1.26 15.15
N PHE A 157 -9.81 0.89 13.90
CA PHE A 157 -10.50 1.48 12.76
C PHE A 157 -10.96 0.35 11.85
N ALA A 158 -12.19 0.42 11.36
CA ALA A 158 -12.71 -0.53 10.38
C ALA A 158 -13.59 0.17 9.36
N THR A 159 -13.53 -0.29 8.12
CA THR A 159 -14.39 0.20 7.05
C THR A 159 -14.77 -0.93 6.10
N HIS A 160 -15.94 -0.80 5.51
CA HIS A 160 -16.46 -1.68 4.47
C HIS A 160 -16.79 -0.84 3.24
N ILE A 161 -16.25 -1.23 2.10
CA ILE A 161 -16.39 -0.50 0.84
C ILE A 161 -17.10 -1.40 -0.16
N VAL A 162 -18.14 -0.86 -0.77
CA VAL A 162 -18.86 -1.51 -1.88
C VAL A 162 -18.74 -0.61 -3.11
N PHE A 163 -18.37 -1.20 -4.23
CA PHE A 163 -18.27 -0.51 -5.50
C PHE A 163 -19.50 -0.74 -6.38
N GLU A 164 -19.65 0.04 -7.45
CA GLU A 164 -20.81 -0.03 -8.36
C GLU A 164 -20.97 -1.39 -9.05
N ASN A 165 -19.88 -2.12 -9.25
CA ASN A 165 -19.87 -3.49 -9.81
C ASN A 165 -20.00 -4.60 -8.76
N ASP A 166 -20.43 -4.26 -7.55
CA ASP A 166 -20.56 -5.18 -6.40
C ASP A 166 -19.23 -5.73 -5.85
N ALA A 167 -18.08 -5.26 -6.35
CA ALA A 167 -16.80 -5.53 -5.70
C ALA A 167 -16.80 -4.97 -4.28
N ARG A 168 -16.11 -5.65 -3.37
CA ARG A 168 -16.09 -5.31 -1.95
C ARG A 168 -14.69 -5.30 -1.40
N MET A 169 -14.43 -4.36 -0.49
CA MET A 169 -13.21 -4.31 0.29
C MET A 169 -13.56 -4.13 1.77
N ASN A 170 -12.97 -4.95 2.61
CA ASN A 170 -12.99 -4.76 4.05
C ASN A 170 -11.58 -4.35 4.50
N LEU A 171 -11.51 -3.44 5.44
CA LEU A 171 -10.26 -2.98 6.03
C LEU A 171 -10.46 -2.82 7.52
N GLY A 172 -9.63 -3.49 8.32
CA GLY A 172 -9.59 -3.38 9.77
C GLY A 172 -8.18 -3.07 10.24
N TRP A 173 -8.02 -2.09 11.10
CA TRP A 173 -6.78 -1.70 11.72
C TRP A 173 -6.85 -1.76 13.23
N GLN A 174 -5.82 -2.33 13.83
CA GLN A 174 -5.50 -2.21 15.24
C GLN A 174 -4.24 -1.36 15.35
N ILE A 175 -4.39 -0.14 15.82
CA ILE A 175 -3.30 0.84 15.88
C ILE A 175 -2.55 0.64 17.20
N GLY A 176 -1.30 0.21 17.11
CA GLY A 176 -0.40 -0.03 18.23
C GLY A 176 0.45 1.18 18.59
N GLY A 177 1.63 0.92 19.13
CA GLY A 177 2.57 1.93 19.59
C GLY A 177 3.29 2.69 18.47
N TRP A 178 3.94 3.77 18.87
CA TRP A 178 4.86 4.53 18.03
C TRP A 178 6.25 3.92 18.10
N GLU A 179 6.86 3.71 16.94
CA GLU A 179 8.19 3.11 16.78
C GLU A 179 9.02 3.89 15.76
N THR A 180 10.34 3.77 15.84
CA THR A 180 11.24 4.24 14.78
C THR A 180 11.68 3.07 13.91
N VAL A 181 11.59 3.25 12.59
CA VAL A 181 11.89 2.21 11.61
C VAL A 181 13.05 2.64 10.72
N PRO A 182 14.19 1.93 10.74
CA PRO A 182 15.26 2.17 9.79
C PRO A 182 14.84 1.67 8.40
N THR A 183 15.11 2.50 7.38
CA THR A 183 14.85 2.21 5.95
C THR A 183 16.02 2.72 5.12
N ASP A 184 16.08 2.34 3.84
CA ASP A 184 17.10 2.88 2.93
C ASP A 184 16.91 4.39 2.68
N ALA A 185 15.69 4.90 2.85
CA ALA A 185 15.37 6.32 2.76
C ALA A 185 15.69 7.12 4.03
N GLY A 186 16.11 6.45 5.11
CA GLY A 186 16.40 7.05 6.42
C GLY A 186 15.59 6.43 7.55
N VAL A 187 15.68 7.01 8.74
CA VAL A 187 14.92 6.55 9.92
C VAL A 187 13.58 7.27 9.97
N MET A 188 12.49 6.50 10.07
CA MET A 188 11.11 6.99 10.03
C MET A 188 10.41 6.76 11.36
N GLY A 189 9.65 7.75 11.83
CA GLY A 189 8.71 7.59 12.93
C GLY A 189 7.38 7.02 12.41
N CYS A 190 6.91 5.95 13.02
CA CYS A 190 5.79 5.17 12.51
C CYS A 190 4.86 4.70 13.64
N TYR A 191 3.58 4.56 13.33
CA TYR A 191 2.67 3.73 14.10
C TYR A 191 2.77 2.28 13.59
N ARG A 192 2.91 1.34 14.51
CA ARG A 192 2.75 -0.08 14.19
C ARG A 192 1.27 -0.42 14.16
N ILE A 193 0.79 -0.86 13.02
CA ILE A 193 -0.61 -1.19 12.77
C ILE A 193 -0.70 -2.66 12.40
N ARG A 194 -1.57 -3.41 13.06
CA ARG A 194 -2.03 -4.70 12.55
C ARG A 194 -3.22 -4.43 11.63
N GLU A 195 -3.08 -4.87 10.40
CA GLU A 195 -4.10 -4.75 9.37
C GLU A 195 -4.67 -6.12 9.02
N GLU A 196 -5.99 -6.21 8.97
CA GLU A 196 -6.73 -7.32 8.39
C GLU A 196 -7.61 -6.76 7.29
N SER A 197 -7.44 -7.26 6.07
CA SER A 197 -8.21 -6.76 4.95
C SER A 197 -8.61 -7.90 4.02
N SER A 198 -9.71 -7.68 3.29
CA SER A 198 -10.15 -8.59 2.25
C SER A 198 -10.65 -7.82 1.04
N TRP A 199 -10.51 -8.46 -0.10
CA TRP A 199 -11.03 -8.00 -1.39
C TRP A 199 -11.81 -9.09 -2.07
N SER A 200 -12.92 -8.72 -2.69
CA SER A 200 -13.71 -9.61 -3.54
C SER A 200 -14.27 -8.82 -4.72
N GLU A 201 -13.94 -9.19 -5.94
CA GLU A 201 -14.50 -8.60 -7.16
C GLU A 201 -15.61 -9.48 -7.76
N SER A 202 -15.53 -10.81 -7.56
CA SER A 202 -16.56 -11.78 -7.92
C SER A 202 -16.38 -13.03 -7.06
N TYR A 203 -17.50 -13.64 -6.63
CA TYR A 203 -17.43 -14.92 -5.94
C TYR A 203 -16.96 -16.03 -6.92
N PRO A 204 -16.00 -16.92 -6.55
CA PRO A 204 -15.46 -17.18 -5.20
C PRO A 204 -14.09 -16.56 -4.87
N SER A 205 -13.64 -15.54 -5.55
CA SER A 205 -12.27 -15.01 -5.49
C SER A 205 -12.05 -14.00 -4.34
N GLU A 206 -12.52 -14.29 -3.13
CA GLU A 206 -12.14 -13.46 -1.98
C GLU A 206 -10.66 -13.69 -1.64
N GLN A 207 -9.92 -12.58 -1.54
CA GLN A 207 -8.53 -12.56 -1.11
C GLN A 207 -8.45 -11.90 0.26
N THR A 208 -7.71 -12.53 1.16
CA THR A 208 -7.50 -12.03 2.51
C THR A 208 -6.03 -11.70 2.74
N PHE A 209 -5.81 -10.65 3.52
CA PHE A 209 -4.48 -10.16 3.85
C PHE A 209 -4.41 -9.92 5.34
N ILE A 210 -3.31 -10.38 5.95
CA ILE A 210 -2.95 -10.04 7.32
C ILE A 210 -1.59 -9.40 7.25
N SER A 211 -1.51 -8.14 7.69
CA SER A 211 -0.28 -7.36 7.58
C SER A 211 0.08 -6.70 8.91
N THR A 212 1.38 -6.57 9.14
CA THR A 212 1.92 -5.62 10.11
C THR A 212 2.49 -4.45 9.32
N VAL A 213 1.93 -3.27 9.53
CA VAL A 213 2.25 -2.04 8.78
C VAL A 213 2.89 -1.04 9.73
N TRP A 214 4.06 -0.52 9.40
CA TRP A 214 4.68 0.62 10.06
C TRP A 214 4.36 1.89 9.29
N PHE A 215 3.23 2.46 9.62
CA PHE A 215 2.67 3.62 8.97
C PHE A 215 3.30 4.92 9.46
N SER A 216 3.83 5.73 8.54
CA SER A 216 4.36 7.06 8.83
C SER A 216 3.38 8.16 8.43
N PRO A 217 2.77 8.89 9.38
CA PRO A 217 1.91 10.03 9.07
C PRO A 217 2.63 11.15 8.32
N GLN A 218 3.94 11.25 8.50
CA GLN A 218 4.77 12.21 7.80
C GLN A 218 4.87 11.90 6.30
N LEU A 219 4.98 10.63 5.97
CA LEU A 219 5.01 10.16 4.58
C LEU A 219 3.60 10.01 4.00
N MET A 220 2.58 9.81 4.84
CA MET A 220 1.24 9.35 4.45
C MET A 220 1.30 8.00 3.71
N THR A 221 2.29 7.17 4.08
CA THR A 221 2.48 5.80 3.61
C THR A 221 3.21 4.98 4.68
N PHE A 222 3.45 3.70 4.41
CA PHE A 222 4.24 2.87 5.30
C PHE A 222 5.74 3.00 5.02
N ALA A 223 6.56 2.88 6.07
CA ALA A 223 8.00 2.75 5.95
C ALA A 223 8.43 1.28 5.81
N ARG A 224 7.67 0.38 6.43
CA ARG A 224 7.82 -1.07 6.36
C ARG A 224 6.45 -1.73 6.39
N MET A 225 6.31 -2.86 5.73
CA MET A 225 5.13 -3.72 5.81
C MET A 225 5.57 -5.18 5.73
N GLU A 226 4.98 -6.00 6.56
CA GLU A 226 5.06 -7.46 6.48
C GLU A 226 3.65 -7.99 6.25
N THR A 227 3.46 -8.82 5.26
CA THR A 227 2.13 -9.30 4.89
C THR A 227 2.11 -10.77 4.58
N ASP A 228 1.13 -11.46 5.15
CA ASP A 228 0.64 -12.75 4.69
C ASP A 228 -0.50 -12.51 3.73
N LEU A 229 -0.38 -13.04 2.53
CA LEU A 229 -1.45 -12.94 1.55
C LEU A 229 -1.62 -14.25 0.78
N ASN A 230 -2.86 -14.56 0.47
CA ASN A 230 -3.21 -15.63 -0.44
C ASN A 230 -3.77 -15.02 -1.72
N MET A 231 -3.29 -15.48 -2.86
CA MET A 231 -3.75 -15.03 -4.15
C MET A 231 -3.90 -16.20 -5.12
N TRP A 232 -4.75 -16.01 -6.11
CA TRP A 232 -4.91 -16.94 -7.22
C TRP A 232 -4.00 -16.51 -8.35
N ILE A 233 -3.32 -17.48 -8.96
CA ILE A 233 -2.42 -17.29 -10.09
C ILE A 233 -2.93 -18.16 -11.24
N ASP A 234 -3.71 -17.56 -12.15
CA ASP A 234 -4.19 -18.22 -13.37
C ASP A 234 -2.99 -18.70 -14.22
N ASP A 235 -2.92 -19.96 -14.56
CA ASP A 235 -1.86 -20.53 -15.39
C ASP A 235 -1.99 -20.15 -16.88
N GLY A 236 -3.04 -19.44 -17.22
CA GLY A 236 -3.28 -18.85 -18.54
C GLY A 236 -4.41 -19.51 -19.34
N ASP A 237 -5.20 -20.37 -18.73
CA ASP A 237 -6.39 -20.96 -19.33
C ASP A 237 -7.68 -20.15 -19.05
N GLY A 238 -7.61 -19.17 -18.14
CA GLY A 238 -8.72 -18.30 -17.75
C GLY A 238 -9.70 -18.94 -16.75
N ILE A 239 -9.38 -20.09 -16.20
CA ILE A 239 -10.15 -20.82 -15.20
C ILE A 239 -9.31 -20.88 -13.92
N LEU A 240 -9.82 -20.36 -12.80
CA LEU A 240 -9.13 -20.45 -11.52
C LEU A 240 -9.39 -21.80 -10.86
N GLU A 241 -8.35 -22.59 -10.72
CA GLU A 241 -8.39 -23.89 -10.07
C GLU A 241 -7.81 -23.85 -8.65
N ALA A 242 -8.19 -24.82 -7.80
CA ALA A 242 -7.73 -24.86 -6.41
C ALA A 242 -6.20 -25.00 -6.25
N ASN A 243 -5.52 -25.62 -7.22
CA ASN A 243 -4.07 -25.76 -7.27
C ASN A 243 -3.33 -24.47 -7.72
N GLU A 244 -4.05 -23.47 -8.16
CA GLU A 244 -3.52 -22.16 -8.57
C GLU A 244 -3.48 -21.14 -7.44
N SER A 245 -3.89 -21.52 -6.25
CA SER A 245 -3.71 -20.72 -5.05
C SER A 245 -2.23 -20.67 -4.66
N ALA A 246 -1.76 -19.47 -4.37
CA ALA A 246 -0.41 -19.24 -3.85
C ALA A 246 -0.48 -18.43 -2.55
N SER A 247 0.32 -18.85 -1.57
CA SER A 247 0.51 -18.13 -0.32
C SER A 247 1.83 -17.38 -0.37
N PHE A 248 1.82 -16.12 0.03
CA PHE A 248 3.00 -15.26 0.08
C PHE A 248 3.20 -14.72 1.48
N PHE A 249 4.45 -14.76 1.94
CA PHE A 249 4.91 -13.95 3.06
C PHE A 249 5.92 -12.94 2.53
N LEU A 250 5.54 -11.66 2.50
CA LEU A 250 6.32 -10.60 1.89
C LEU A 250 6.66 -9.49 2.89
N THR A 251 7.89 -9.00 2.80
CA THR A 251 8.34 -7.78 3.47
C THR A 251 8.57 -6.71 2.42
N TYR A 252 7.99 -5.54 2.66
CA TYR A 252 8.22 -4.31 1.92
C TYR A 252 9.00 -3.35 2.80
N LEU A 253 10.10 -2.82 2.30
CA LEU A 253 10.93 -1.85 3.01
C LEU A 253 11.13 -0.62 2.13
N LEU A 254 10.81 0.56 2.65
CA LEU A 254 10.96 1.81 1.92
C LEU A 254 12.42 2.00 1.49
N ARG A 255 12.62 2.12 0.19
CA ARG A 255 13.92 2.34 -0.44
C ARG A 255 14.20 3.81 -0.64
N ARG A 256 13.24 4.52 -1.23
CA ARG A 256 13.32 5.96 -1.45
C ARG A 256 11.92 6.58 -1.50
N THR A 257 11.87 7.88 -1.27
CA THR A 257 10.69 8.70 -1.46
C THR A 257 11.11 10.11 -1.86
N ASN A 258 10.29 10.78 -2.63
CA ASN A 258 10.46 12.20 -2.92
C ASN A 258 9.65 13.09 -1.94
N VAL A 259 8.96 12.47 -1.00
CA VAL A 259 8.20 13.19 0.02
C VAL A 259 9.18 13.95 0.93
N PRO A 260 9.09 15.28 1.00
CA PRO A 260 9.96 16.03 1.90
C PRO A 260 9.63 15.66 3.35
N LEU A 261 10.65 15.18 4.06
CA LEU A 261 10.55 14.98 5.50
C LEU A 261 10.42 16.36 6.15
N ARG A 262 9.43 16.55 7.02
CA ARG A 262 9.32 17.79 7.78
C ARG A 262 10.60 17.97 8.61
N PRO A 263 11.20 19.17 8.60
CA PRO A 263 12.25 19.44 9.57
C PRO A 263 11.70 19.22 10.99
N PRO A 264 12.53 18.77 11.93
CA PRO A 264 12.12 18.59 13.32
C PRO A 264 11.47 19.85 13.84
N THR A 265 10.33 19.69 14.50
CA THR A 265 9.61 20.78 15.17
C THR A 265 10.43 21.25 16.39
N GLY A 266 11.41 22.10 16.16
CA GLY A 266 12.31 22.65 17.19
C GLY A 266 13.20 23.75 16.67
N ALA A 267 13.38 23.85 15.36
CA ALA A 267 14.09 24.97 14.74
C ALA A 267 13.12 26.10 14.38
N GLN A 268 12.50 26.74 15.38
CA GLN A 268 12.11 28.12 15.18
C GLN A 268 13.41 28.90 14.93
N ALA A 269 13.58 29.36 13.70
CA ALA A 269 14.63 30.28 13.34
C ALA A 269 14.61 31.46 14.34
N ARG A 270 15.69 31.57 15.09
CA ARG A 270 16.02 32.83 15.78
C ARG A 270 16.64 33.79 14.78
#